data_311ae55918226dd478ff159b3dc58866
#
_entry.id   311ae55918226dd478ff159b3dc58866
#
_cell.length_a   1.000
_cell.length_b   1.000
_cell.length_c   1.000
_cell.angle_alpha   90.00
_cell.angle_beta   90.00
_cell.angle_gamma   90.00
#
_symmetry.space_group_name_H-M   'P 1'
#
loop_
_entity.id
_entity.type
_entity.pdbx_description
1 polymer ?
#
loop_
_entity_poly.entity_id
_entity_poly.type
_entity_poly.pdbx_seq_one_letter_code
_entity_poly.pdbx_strand_id
1 'polypeptide(L)'
;MSDLERNYYDALNLTIAQHPSESLDRMMAKLLAFCINAKAGLVFTKGLSSVEEPDIWIRSLDEQTSLWIDVGEPSPDRVKKASRQAGKVKVYSFNSKSDVWWEQGRSKFAILNVSIFRFDSQSVKTFSALVERTMDLSITITGDSAFIATGSGECEVAWEPLQVV
;
A
#
# COMPACT_ATOMS: atom_id res chain seq x y z
N MET A 1 9.34 -13.03 0.22
CA MET A 1 9.08 -11.91 1.13
C MET A 1 9.55 -12.24 2.53
N SER A 2 10.20 -11.30 3.20
CA SER A 2 10.62 -11.45 4.59
C SER A 2 10.16 -10.24 5.39
N ASP A 3 9.64 -10.48 6.56
CA ASP A 3 9.29 -9.44 7.52
C ASP A 3 9.95 -9.80 8.86
N LEU A 4 11.07 -9.15 9.17
CA LEU A 4 11.86 -9.45 10.37
C LEU A 4 11.13 -9.05 11.66
N GLU A 5 10.25 -8.05 11.57
CA GLU A 5 9.44 -7.63 12.72
C GLU A 5 8.40 -8.69 13.10
N ARG A 6 7.89 -9.45 12.13
CA ARG A 6 6.86 -10.45 12.32
C ARG A 6 7.35 -11.88 12.13
N ASN A 7 8.65 -12.06 11.91
CA ASN A 7 9.23 -13.36 11.57
C ASN A 7 8.57 -14.02 10.37
N TYR A 8 8.15 -13.21 9.40
CA TYR A 8 7.51 -13.68 8.19
C TYR A 8 8.49 -13.67 7.03
N TYR A 9 8.60 -14.79 6.33
CA TYR A 9 9.48 -14.94 5.17
C TYR A 9 8.75 -15.69 4.07
N ASP A 10 8.80 -15.13 2.84
CA ASP A 10 8.27 -15.78 1.66
C ASP A 10 8.96 -15.21 0.42
N ALA A 11 9.04 -15.99 -0.65
CA ALA A 11 9.52 -15.56 -1.94
C ALA A 11 8.31 -15.41 -2.88
N LEU A 12 8.31 -14.33 -3.67
CA LEU A 12 7.20 -14.05 -4.59
C LEU A 12 7.65 -14.25 -6.03
N ASN A 13 6.85 -15.00 -6.78
CA ASN A 13 6.87 -14.98 -8.23
C ASN A 13 5.72 -14.09 -8.68
N LEU A 14 6.04 -12.99 -9.35
CA LEU A 14 5.06 -11.97 -9.71
C LEU A 14 4.88 -11.91 -11.22
N THR A 15 3.65 -12.12 -11.69
CA THR A 15 3.24 -11.81 -13.05
C THR A 15 2.44 -10.52 -13.03
N ILE A 16 2.93 -9.52 -13.75
CA ILE A 16 2.34 -8.19 -13.70
C ILE A 16 1.21 -8.07 -14.69
N ALA A 17 0.00 -7.76 -14.16
CA ALA A 17 -1.18 -7.47 -14.94
C ALA A 17 -1.62 -6.05 -14.61
N GLN A 18 -1.01 -5.08 -15.29
CA GLN A 18 -1.27 -3.67 -15.05
C GLN A 18 -2.59 -3.25 -15.70
N HIS A 19 -3.46 -2.62 -14.91
CA HIS A 19 -4.69 -2.01 -15.43
C HIS A 19 -4.32 -0.81 -16.31
N PRO A 20 -5.00 -0.57 -17.46
CA PRO A 20 -4.65 0.54 -18.36
C PRO A 20 -4.62 1.93 -17.71
N SER A 21 -5.42 2.15 -16.66
CA SER A 21 -5.45 3.44 -15.95
C SER A 21 -4.54 3.47 -14.73
N GLU A 22 -3.76 2.42 -14.48
CA GLU A 22 -2.89 2.33 -13.31
C GLU A 22 -1.43 2.50 -13.72
N SER A 23 -0.70 3.37 -13.01
CA SER A 23 0.74 3.52 -13.22
C SER A 23 1.50 2.36 -12.59
N LEU A 24 2.74 2.12 -13.07
CA LEU A 24 3.62 1.13 -12.45
C LEU A 24 3.96 1.53 -11.02
N ASP A 25 4.15 2.82 -10.76
CA ASP A 25 4.44 3.32 -9.41
C ASP A 25 3.30 2.94 -8.45
N ARG A 26 2.06 3.14 -8.86
CA ARG A 26 0.90 2.79 -8.05
C ARG A 26 0.85 1.28 -7.81
N MET A 27 1.09 0.49 -8.84
CA MET A 27 1.05 -0.98 -8.72
C MET A 27 2.14 -1.48 -7.77
N MET A 28 3.34 -0.88 -7.83
CA MET A 28 4.43 -1.27 -6.93
C MET A 28 4.16 -0.81 -5.50
N ALA A 29 3.58 0.38 -5.32
CA ALA A 29 3.16 0.85 -4.00
C ALA A 29 2.08 -0.07 -3.40
N LYS A 30 1.13 -0.53 -4.20
CA LYS A 30 0.11 -1.51 -3.76
C LYS A 30 0.76 -2.82 -3.31
N LEU A 31 1.72 -3.32 -4.07
CA LEU A 31 2.43 -4.54 -3.70
C LEU A 31 3.15 -4.38 -2.36
N LEU A 32 3.83 -3.27 -2.15
CA LEU A 32 4.51 -2.98 -0.88
C LEU A 32 3.52 -2.89 0.27
N ALA A 33 2.42 -2.18 0.09
CA ALA A 33 1.39 -2.08 1.13
C ALA A 33 0.81 -3.44 1.48
N PHE A 34 0.61 -4.30 0.49
CA PHE A 34 0.17 -5.67 0.71
C PHE A 34 1.19 -6.45 1.55
N CYS A 35 2.46 -6.39 1.18
CA CYS A 35 3.52 -7.11 1.88
C CYS A 35 3.70 -6.64 3.32
N ILE A 36 3.60 -5.32 3.55
CA ILE A 36 3.71 -4.75 4.90
C ILE A 36 2.61 -5.27 5.82
N ASN A 37 1.43 -5.52 5.27
CA ASN A 37 0.24 -5.93 6.02
C ASN A 37 -0.12 -7.41 5.82
N ALA A 38 0.77 -8.20 5.22
CA ALA A 38 0.48 -9.59 4.86
C ALA A 38 0.03 -10.41 6.08
N LYS A 39 -1.17 -10.95 5.97
CA LYS A 39 -1.74 -11.86 6.96
C LYS A 39 -2.92 -12.60 6.33
N ALA A 40 -3.44 -13.61 7.05
CA ALA A 40 -4.55 -14.42 6.55
C ALA A 40 -5.75 -13.55 6.17
N GLY A 41 -6.31 -13.81 5.00
CA GLY A 41 -7.50 -13.12 4.51
C GLY A 41 -7.23 -11.82 3.76
N LEU A 42 -5.99 -11.32 3.75
CA LEU A 42 -5.65 -10.10 3.01
C LEU A 42 -5.64 -10.40 1.51
N VAL A 43 -6.40 -9.62 0.75
CA VAL A 43 -6.50 -9.78 -0.71
C VAL A 43 -6.54 -8.43 -1.40
N PHE A 44 -6.08 -8.39 -2.65
CA PHE A 44 -6.33 -7.26 -3.54
C PHE A 44 -7.80 -7.28 -3.96
N THR A 45 -8.38 -6.11 -4.12
CA THR A 45 -9.72 -5.97 -4.70
C THR A 45 -9.64 -5.96 -6.22
N LYS A 46 -10.77 -5.82 -6.89
CA LYS A 46 -10.81 -5.66 -8.34
C LYS A 46 -10.29 -4.27 -8.79
N GLY A 47 -10.02 -3.38 -7.86
CA GLY A 47 -9.23 -2.18 -8.07
C GLY A 47 -9.98 -0.96 -8.54
N LEU A 48 -9.41 -0.30 -9.54
CA LEU A 48 -9.65 1.10 -9.88
C LEU A 48 -11.06 1.44 -10.36
N SER A 49 -11.87 0.46 -10.72
CA SER A 49 -13.20 0.71 -11.29
C SER A 49 -14.31 0.87 -10.24
N SER A 50 -14.00 0.67 -8.97
CA SER A 50 -15.01 0.78 -7.91
C SER A 50 -14.59 1.81 -6.86
N VAL A 51 -15.41 2.84 -6.68
CA VAL A 51 -15.22 3.84 -5.62
C VAL A 51 -15.64 3.31 -4.24
N GLU A 52 -16.34 2.19 -4.20
CA GLU A 52 -16.83 1.58 -2.97
C GLU A 52 -15.90 0.51 -2.40
N GLU A 53 -14.80 0.23 -3.08
CA GLU A 53 -13.81 -0.73 -2.65
C GLU A 53 -12.45 -0.06 -2.49
N PRO A 54 -11.66 -0.49 -1.50
CA PRO A 54 -10.27 -0.05 -1.39
C PRO A 54 -9.40 -0.78 -2.40
N ASP A 55 -8.10 -0.55 -2.36
CA ASP A 55 -7.14 -1.33 -3.14
C ASP A 55 -6.92 -2.72 -2.54
N ILE A 56 -6.92 -2.82 -1.22
CA ILE A 56 -6.63 -4.04 -0.46
C ILE A 56 -7.57 -4.09 0.74
N TRP A 57 -8.08 -5.26 1.06
CA TRP A 57 -8.90 -5.41 2.25
C TRP A 57 -8.83 -6.81 2.87
N ILE A 58 -9.37 -6.90 4.09
CA ILE A 58 -9.73 -8.17 4.72
C ILE A 58 -11.22 -8.12 5.01
N ARG A 59 -11.99 -9.04 4.42
CA ARG A 59 -13.41 -9.17 4.66
C ARG A 59 -13.73 -10.55 5.24
N SER A 60 -14.66 -10.57 6.17
CA SER A 60 -15.18 -11.80 6.74
C SER A 60 -16.28 -12.41 5.86
N LEU A 61 -16.70 -13.62 6.19
CA LEU A 61 -17.76 -14.32 5.45
C LEU A 61 -19.11 -13.62 5.55
N ASP A 62 -19.33 -12.83 6.59
CA ASP A 62 -20.55 -12.03 6.78
C ASP A 62 -20.43 -10.63 6.15
N GLU A 63 -19.46 -10.45 5.26
CA GLU A 63 -19.21 -9.22 4.48
C GLU A 63 -18.82 -8.01 5.33
N GLN A 64 -18.33 -8.23 6.55
CA GLN A 64 -17.77 -7.14 7.34
C GLN A 64 -16.30 -6.94 6.99
N THR A 65 -15.89 -5.67 6.83
CA THR A 65 -14.51 -5.32 6.51
C THR A 65 -13.75 -5.04 7.80
N SER A 66 -12.74 -5.85 8.10
CA SER A 66 -11.89 -5.64 9.28
C SER A 66 -10.72 -4.72 8.99
N LEU A 67 -10.21 -4.72 7.76
CA LEU A 67 -9.10 -3.88 7.33
C LEU A 67 -9.37 -3.34 5.92
N TRP A 68 -9.15 -2.04 5.75
CA TRP A 68 -9.32 -1.32 4.49
C TRP A 68 -8.03 -0.55 4.21
N ILE A 69 -7.40 -0.79 3.09
CA ILE A 69 -6.15 -0.13 2.70
C ILE A 69 -6.34 0.56 1.37
N ASP A 70 -6.18 1.88 1.36
CA ASP A 70 -6.11 2.69 0.13
C ASP A 70 -4.66 3.05 -0.15
N VAL A 71 -4.28 3.01 -1.41
CA VAL A 71 -2.94 3.40 -1.87
C VAL A 71 -3.08 4.60 -2.80
N GLY A 72 -2.35 5.66 -2.50
CA GLY A 72 -2.43 6.92 -3.23
C GLY A 72 -2.80 8.06 -2.31
N GLU A 73 -3.44 9.07 -2.87
CA GLU A 73 -3.83 10.29 -2.16
C GLU A 73 -5.35 10.46 -2.20
N PRO A 74 -6.09 9.64 -1.40
CA PRO A 74 -7.55 9.74 -1.38
C PRO A 74 -8.03 11.02 -0.74
N SER A 75 -9.22 11.48 -1.13
CA SER A 75 -9.82 12.66 -0.51
C SER A 75 -10.19 12.38 0.95
N PRO A 76 -10.24 13.42 1.80
CA PRO A 76 -10.72 13.25 3.18
C PRO A 76 -12.14 12.65 3.25
N ASP A 77 -13.03 12.99 2.31
CA ASP A 77 -14.39 12.45 2.28
C ASP A 77 -14.39 10.94 2.04
N ARG A 78 -13.54 10.46 1.13
CA ARG A 78 -13.40 9.02 0.87
C ARG A 78 -12.87 8.29 2.12
N VAL A 79 -11.86 8.83 2.76
CA VAL A 79 -11.26 8.24 3.96
C VAL A 79 -12.27 8.23 5.12
N LYS A 80 -13.02 9.30 5.28
CA LYS A 80 -14.09 9.39 6.27
C LYS A 80 -15.15 8.31 6.07
N LYS A 81 -15.57 8.12 4.82
CA LYS A 81 -16.55 7.09 4.47
C LYS A 81 -15.99 5.70 4.78
N ALA A 82 -14.73 5.45 4.41
CA ALA A 82 -14.07 4.19 4.70
C ALA A 82 -13.99 3.91 6.21
N SER A 83 -13.69 4.92 7.02
CA SER A 83 -13.59 4.78 8.47
C SER A 83 -14.91 4.36 9.13
N ARG A 84 -16.02 4.60 8.46
CA ARG A 84 -17.36 4.17 8.93
C ARG A 84 -17.72 2.75 8.51
N GLN A 85 -17.00 2.20 7.52
CA GLN A 85 -17.32 0.90 6.94
C GLN A 85 -16.36 -0.21 7.37
N ALA A 86 -15.22 0.14 7.93
CA ALA A 86 -14.17 -0.82 8.26
C ALA A 86 -13.72 -0.67 9.70
N GLY A 87 -13.27 -1.77 10.29
CA GLY A 87 -12.74 -1.77 11.64
C GLY A 87 -11.42 -1.01 11.74
N LYS A 88 -10.59 -1.09 10.70
CA LYS A 88 -9.30 -0.40 10.63
C LYS A 88 -9.07 0.10 9.22
N VAL A 89 -8.58 1.34 9.10
CA VAL A 89 -8.27 1.95 7.81
C VAL A 89 -6.82 2.40 7.79
N LYS A 90 -6.11 2.06 6.72
CA LYS A 90 -4.75 2.52 6.46
C LYS A 90 -4.68 3.15 5.07
N VAL A 91 -3.89 4.19 4.95
CA VAL A 91 -3.63 4.88 3.68
C VAL A 91 -2.12 4.93 3.47
N TYR A 92 -1.69 4.57 2.27
CA TYR A 92 -0.28 4.64 1.87
C TYR A 92 -0.15 5.58 0.68
N SER A 93 0.34 6.79 0.92
CA SER A 93 0.61 7.73 -0.16
C SER A 93 2.00 7.47 -0.75
N PHE A 94 2.19 7.78 -2.02
CA PHE A 94 3.46 7.48 -2.71
C PHE A 94 3.86 8.53 -3.75
N ASN A 95 2.97 9.44 -4.13
CA ASN A 95 3.24 10.40 -5.19
C ASN A 95 4.16 11.52 -4.72
N SER A 96 4.84 12.16 -5.66
CA SER A 96 5.74 13.28 -5.38
C SER A 96 5.03 14.50 -4.77
N LYS A 97 3.71 14.61 -4.97
CA LYS A 97 2.88 15.69 -4.40
C LYS A 97 2.18 15.29 -3.10
N SER A 98 2.62 14.21 -2.47
CA SER A 98 2.07 13.73 -1.21
C SER A 98 2.11 14.80 -0.10
N ASP A 99 3.15 15.64 -0.08
CA ASP A 99 3.28 16.72 0.89
C ASP A 99 2.11 17.70 0.78
N VAL A 100 1.75 18.10 -0.43
CA VAL A 100 0.64 19.02 -0.68
C VAL A 100 -0.68 18.40 -0.24
N TRP A 101 -0.91 17.16 -0.62
CA TRP A 101 -2.10 16.41 -0.23
C TRP A 101 -2.23 16.33 1.29
N TRP A 102 -1.14 16.02 1.98
CA TRP A 102 -1.12 15.88 3.44
C TRP A 102 -1.41 17.22 4.10
N GLU A 103 -0.74 18.31 3.67
CA GLU A 103 -0.95 19.62 4.26
C GLU A 103 -2.38 20.12 4.07
N GLN A 104 -3.00 19.85 2.94
CA GLN A 104 -4.38 20.24 2.67
C GLN A 104 -5.40 19.43 3.46
N GLY A 105 -5.11 18.19 3.76
CA GLY A 105 -6.08 17.28 4.40
C GLY A 105 -5.83 16.98 5.86
N ARG A 106 -4.66 17.29 6.41
CA ARG A 106 -4.24 16.81 7.73
C ARG A 106 -5.22 17.14 8.86
N SER A 107 -5.84 18.31 8.84
CA SER A 107 -6.81 18.69 9.87
C SER A 107 -8.07 17.84 9.81
N LYS A 108 -8.48 17.43 8.61
CA LYS A 108 -9.65 16.58 8.41
C LYS A 108 -9.33 15.11 8.76
N PHE A 109 -8.13 14.65 8.43
CA PHE A 109 -7.70 13.30 8.77
C PHE A 109 -7.50 13.14 10.29
N ALA A 110 -7.06 14.18 10.97
CA ALA A 110 -6.72 14.12 12.40
C ALA A 110 -7.91 13.70 13.27
N ILE A 111 -9.14 13.99 12.86
CA ILE A 111 -10.35 13.63 13.60
C ILE A 111 -10.87 12.23 13.23
N LEU A 112 -10.22 11.55 12.30
CA LEU A 112 -10.63 10.21 11.85
C LEU A 112 -9.76 9.13 12.49
N ASN A 113 -10.35 7.98 12.72
CA ASN A 113 -9.64 6.82 13.26
C ASN A 113 -8.96 6.05 12.14
N VAL A 114 -7.96 6.68 11.50
CA VAL A 114 -7.24 6.12 10.36
C VAL A 114 -5.74 6.30 10.54
N SER A 115 -4.96 5.35 10.03
CA SER A 115 -3.50 5.46 9.99
C SER A 115 -3.06 5.84 8.58
N ILE A 116 -2.13 6.76 8.45
CA ILE A 116 -1.65 7.28 7.17
C ILE A 116 -0.13 7.19 7.14
N PHE A 117 0.39 6.63 6.07
CA PHE A 117 1.82 6.45 5.84
C PHE A 117 2.20 7.02 4.48
N ARG A 118 3.47 7.36 4.32
CA ARG A 118 3.99 7.86 3.06
C ARG A 118 5.25 7.10 2.68
N PHE A 119 5.23 6.50 1.48
CA PHE A 119 6.43 5.94 0.87
C PHE A 119 7.30 7.07 0.30
N ASP A 120 8.61 6.87 0.32
CA ASP A 120 9.52 7.74 -0.42
C ASP A 120 9.26 7.61 -1.92
N SER A 121 8.78 8.67 -2.56
CA SER A 121 8.32 8.62 -3.95
C SER A 121 9.44 8.28 -4.92
N GLN A 122 10.67 8.74 -4.66
CA GLN A 122 11.81 8.45 -5.53
C GLN A 122 12.18 6.97 -5.48
N SER A 123 12.12 6.37 -4.29
CA SER A 123 12.40 4.94 -4.12
C SER A 123 11.35 4.07 -4.79
N VAL A 124 10.08 4.48 -4.76
CA VAL A 124 9.02 3.78 -5.48
C VAL A 124 9.28 3.82 -6.99
N LYS A 125 9.72 4.94 -7.52
CA LYS A 125 10.10 5.05 -8.94
C LYS A 125 11.27 4.14 -9.28
N THR A 126 12.26 4.04 -8.40
CA THR A 126 13.39 3.14 -8.58
C THR A 126 12.92 1.69 -8.62
N PHE A 127 12.03 1.32 -7.73
CA PHE A 127 11.42 -0.02 -7.74
C PHE A 127 10.67 -0.27 -9.04
N SER A 128 9.87 0.68 -9.50
CA SER A 128 9.13 0.56 -10.77
C SER A 128 10.05 0.33 -11.95
N ALA A 129 11.24 0.93 -11.94
CA ALA A 129 12.22 0.77 -13.01
C ALA A 129 12.82 -0.65 -13.06
N LEU A 130 12.72 -1.42 -11.98
CA LEU A 130 13.19 -2.81 -11.94
C LEU A 130 12.13 -3.81 -12.40
N VAL A 131 10.92 -3.35 -12.73
CA VAL A 131 9.78 -4.20 -13.04
C VAL A 131 9.97 -4.87 -14.39
N GLU A 132 9.77 -6.18 -14.41
CA GLU A 132 9.66 -7.00 -15.60
C GLU A 132 8.28 -7.63 -15.65
N ARG A 133 7.82 -8.02 -16.84
CA ARG A 133 6.48 -8.60 -17.03
C ARG A 133 6.22 -9.78 -16.09
N THR A 134 7.21 -10.64 -15.96
CA THR A 134 7.20 -11.75 -14.99
C THR A 134 8.55 -11.74 -14.30
N MET A 135 8.55 -11.71 -12.99
CA MET A 135 9.81 -11.68 -12.24
C MET A 135 9.69 -12.39 -10.91
N ASP A 136 10.80 -12.96 -10.49
CA ASP A 136 10.99 -13.41 -9.12
C ASP A 136 11.56 -12.26 -8.32
N LEU A 137 11.01 -12.03 -7.15
CA LEU A 137 11.53 -10.98 -6.29
C LEU A 137 11.50 -11.42 -4.84
N SER A 138 12.41 -10.84 -4.07
CA SER A 138 12.50 -11.03 -2.63
C SER A 138 12.28 -9.69 -1.96
N ILE A 139 11.38 -9.63 -1.00
CA ILE A 139 11.09 -8.43 -0.23
C ILE A 139 11.37 -8.72 1.24
N THR A 140 12.26 -7.95 1.85
CA THR A 140 12.57 -8.03 3.28
C THR A 140 12.11 -6.76 3.95
N ILE A 141 11.22 -6.88 4.92
CA ILE A 141 10.69 -5.74 5.67
C ILE A 141 11.39 -5.67 7.02
N THR A 142 11.98 -4.51 7.31
CA THR A 142 12.66 -4.25 8.57
C THR A 142 12.29 -2.85 9.03
N GLY A 143 11.59 -2.73 10.17
CA GLY A 143 11.13 -1.44 10.66
C GLY A 143 10.26 -0.73 9.64
N ASP A 144 10.68 0.45 9.22
CA ASP A 144 9.94 1.32 8.29
C ASP A 144 10.55 1.29 6.88
N SER A 145 11.17 0.19 6.49
CA SER A 145 11.71 0.05 5.14
C SER A 145 11.53 -1.36 4.59
N ALA A 146 11.52 -1.45 3.26
CA ALA A 146 11.49 -2.71 2.52
C ALA A 146 12.70 -2.76 1.60
N PHE A 147 13.46 -3.84 1.69
CA PHE A 147 14.55 -4.13 0.76
C PHE A 147 14.05 -5.11 -0.29
N ILE A 148 14.19 -4.73 -1.55
CA ILE A 148 13.68 -5.51 -2.68
C ILE A 148 14.86 -5.96 -3.55
N ALA A 149 14.95 -7.26 -3.80
CA ALA A 149 15.93 -7.84 -4.70
C ALA A 149 15.21 -8.54 -5.85
N THR A 150 15.63 -8.25 -7.07
CA THR A 150 15.09 -8.84 -8.30
C THR A 150 16.24 -9.33 -9.18
N GLY A 151 15.92 -10.02 -10.26
CA GLY A 151 16.93 -10.40 -11.26
C GLY A 151 17.55 -9.19 -11.98
N SER A 152 16.86 -8.05 -11.99
CA SER A 152 17.33 -6.83 -12.65
C SER A 152 18.08 -5.87 -11.72
N GLY A 153 18.06 -6.11 -10.40
CA GLY A 153 18.72 -5.24 -9.45
C GLY A 153 18.05 -5.23 -8.09
N GLU A 154 18.46 -4.28 -7.27
CA GLU A 154 18.00 -4.15 -5.89
C GLU A 154 17.60 -2.70 -5.62
N CYS A 155 16.68 -2.51 -4.68
CA CYS A 155 16.33 -1.19 -4.17
C CYS A 155 15.78 -1.28 -2.75
N GLU A 156 15.72 -0.14 -2.08
CA GLU A 156 15.10 -0.02 -0.77
C GLU A 156 14.04 1.08 -0.83
N VAL A 157 12.86 0.79 -0.29
CA VAL A 157 11.78 1.76 -0.18
C VAL A 157 11.47 1.98 1.29
N ALA A 158 11.66 3.20 1.76
CA ALA A 158 11.31 3.59 3.11
C ALA A 158 9.94 4.27 3.12
N TRP A 159 9.28 4.21 4.27
CA TRP A 159 8.05 4.96 4.51
C TRP A 159 8.07 5.57 5.89
N GLU A 160 7.24 6.59 6.08
CA GLU A 160 7.11 7.25 7.37
C GLU A 160 5.65 7.34 7.77
N PRO A 161 5.34 7.25 9.07
CA PRO A 161 3.98 7.49 9.53
C PRO A 161 3.68 8.98 9.52
N LEU A 162 2.57 9.37 8.93
CA LEU A 162 2.03 10.73 9.01
C LEU A 162 0.99 10.83 10.13
N GLN A 163 0.26 9.75 10.37
CA GLN A 163 -0.73 9.64 11.42
C GLN A 163 -0.88 8.17 11.78
N VAL A 164 -0.86 7.84 13.06
CA VAL A 164 -1.06 6.46 13.54
C VAL A 164 -2.08 6.46 14.66
N VAL A 165 -3.03 5.53 14.56
CA VAL A 165 -4.06 5.31 15.57
C VAL A 165 -4.04 3.88 16.09
#